data_bc0caf92e7a67233c789cb94bd294fa7
#
_entry.id   bc0caf92e7a67233c789cb94bd294fa7
#
_cell.length_a   1.000
_cell.length_b   1.000
_cell.length_c   1.000
_cell.angle_alpha   90.00
_cell.angle_beta   90.00
_cell.angle_gamma   90.00
#
_symmetry.space_group_name_H-M   'P 1'
#
loop_
_entity.id
_entity.type
_entity.pdbx_description
1 polymer ?
#
loop_
_entity_poly.entity_id
_entity_poly.type
_entity_poly.pdbx_seq_one_letter_code
_entity_poly.pdbx_strand_id
1 'polypeptide(L)'
;NLPVATDGLVFKVNSLRQQLNLGFTAKSPRWAIAYKFAAERALTQLKYVSFEVGRTGVVTPVANLDPVLISGTIVKRASLHNEDIIRALDIHQGDMLYVEKGGEIIPKITGVDESRRQPGAKPIEFVSHCPACGTPLVRVEGEASWVCPNKYGCPPQIAGRIEHFVGRKMMNIEGIGEETAQQLYDAGLVRNIADLYDLQPSQLERLEGFGRRSAERAVESIRATTSVPYDRVIYALSIPYAVSYTHLRAHETRSNLV
;
A
#
# COMPACT_ATOMS: atom_id res chain seq x y z
N ASN A 1 9.46 -29.06 -18.59
CA ASN A 1 9.45 -28.69 -17.16
C ASN A 1 10.63 -27.75 -16.89
N LEU A 2 10.35 -26.56 -16.42
CA LEU A 2 11.38 -25.63 -15.94
C LEU A 2 11.75 -26.02 -14.50
N PRO A 3 13.04 -25.91 -14.11
CA PRO A 3 13.49 -26.25 -12.75
C PRO A 3 13.12 -25.21 -11.69
N VAL A 4 12.32 -24.21 -12.07
CA VAL A 4 11.87 -23.09 -11.22
C VAL A 4 10.37 -22.91 -11.31
N ALA A 5 9.74 -22.50 -10.22
CA ALA A 5 8.34 -22.12 -10.21
C ALA A 5 8.14 -20.84 -11.06
N THR A 6 7.10 -20.83 -11.89
CA THR A 6 6.75 -19.70 -12.76
C THR A 6 5.31 -19.29 -12.49
N ASP A 7 5.04 -17.97 -12.44
CA ASP A 7 3.71 -17.40 -12.23
C ASP A 7 3.02 -16.99 -13.55
N GLY A 8 3.76 -17.08 -14.67
CA GLY A 8 3.23 -16.72 -15.98
C GLY A 8 4.30 -16.72 -17.08
N LEU A 9 3.89 -16.25 -18.24
CA LEU A 9 4.71 -16.14 -19.46
C LEU A 9 4.70 -14.70 -19.96
N VAL A 10 5.80 -14.26 -20.54
CA VAL A 10 5.85 -12.96 -21.24
C VAL A 10 6.11 -13.22 -22.72
N PHE A 11 5.15 -12.87 -23.55
CA PHE A 11 5.27 -12.89 -25.01
C PHE A 11 5.83 -11.56 -25.49
N LYS A 12 6.84 -11.62 -26.36
CA LYS A 12 7.49 -10.44 -26.93
C LYS A 12 7.56 -10.57 -28.45
N VAL A 13 7.39 -9.44 -29.15
CA VAL A 13 7.67 -9.39 -30.57
C VAL A 13 9.15 -9.68 -30.78
N ASN A 14 9.49 -10.67 -31.62
CA ASN A 14 10.89 -11.12 -31.77
C ASN A 14 11.78 -10.12 -32.55
N SER A 15 11.21 -9.39 -33.50
CA SER A 15 11.95 -8.41 -34.32
C SER A 15 12.20 -7.11 -33.55
N LEU A 16 13.48 -6.78 -33.31
CA LEU A 16 13.87 -5.52 -32.65
C LEU A 16 13.42 -4.29 -33.44
N ARG A 17 13.42 -4.35 -34.78
CA ARG A 17 12.89 -3.27 -35.60
C ARG A 17 11.39 -3.04 -35.38
N GLN A 18 10.61 -4.10 -35.25
CA GLN A 18 9.19 -3.99 -34.93
C GLN A 18 8.96 -3.50 -33.49
N GLN A 19 9.80 -3.88 -32.53
CA GLN A 19 9.75 -3.37 -31.17
C GLN A 19 9.95 -1.85 -31.13
N LEU A 20 10.94 -1.34 -31.89
CA LEU A 20 11.20 0.10 -32.04
C LEU A 20 10.00 0.84 -32.65
N ASN A 21 9.39 0.27 -33.68
CA ASN A 21 8.22 0.87 -34.35
C ASN A 21 6.97 0.90 -33.45
N LEU A 22 6.75 -0.14 -32.63
CA LEU A 22 5.64 -0.21 -31.68
C LEU A 22 5.84 0.72 -30.47
N GLY A 23 7.07 0.93 -30.07
CA GLY A 23 7.45 1.83 -28.98
C GLY A 23 6.92 1.41 -27.61
N PHE A 24 6.71 2.43 -26.76
CA PHE A 24 6.32 2.27 -25.36
C PHE A 24 5.10 3.15 -25.04
N THR A 25 4.39 2.78 -24.01
CA THR A 25 3.51 3.68 -23.25
C THR A 25 4.32 4.29 -22.10
N ALA A 26 3.75 5.22 -21.34
CA ALA A 26 4.41 5.77 -20.15
C ALA A 26 4.78 4.70 -19.10
N LYS A 27 4.17 3.51 -19.15
CA LYS A 27 4.33 2.44 -18.13
C LYS A 27 4.89 1.13 -18.66
N SER A 28 4.72 0.83 -19.94
CA SER A 28 4.98 -0.52 -20.46
C SER A 28 5.33 -0.51 -21.96
N PRO A 29 6.06 -1.52 -22.45
CA PRO A 29 6.29 -1.70 -23.87
C PRO A 29 4.99 -2.12 -24.57
N ARG A 30 4.77 -1.64 -25.80
CA ARG A 30 3.63 -2.05 -26.64
C ARG A 30 3.86 -3.37 -27.37
N TRP A 31 5.08 -3.86 -27.37
CA TRP A 31 5.54 -5.06 -28.06
C TRP A 31 5.68 -6.28 -27.13
N ALA A 32 5.19 -6.18 -25.88
CA ALA A 32 5.19 -7.28 -24.92
C ALA A 32 3.84 -7.40 -24.23
N ILE A 33 3.41 -8.63 -23.97
CA ILE A 33 2.22 -8.97 -23.20
C ILE A 33 2.53 -10.06 -22.19
N ALA A 34 2.07 -9.89 -20.94
CA ALA A 34 2.17 -10.90 -19.91
C ALA A 34 0.89 -11.75 -19.86
N TYR A 35 1.07 -13.06 -19.82
CA TYR A 35 0.02 -14.03 -19.51
C TYR A 35 0.31 -14.63 -18.15
N LYS A 36 -0.52 -14.36 -17.16
CA LYS A 36 -0.41 -14.94 -15.81
C LYS A 36 -1.25 -16.21 -15.71
N PHE A 37 -0.70 -17.23 -15.06
CA PHE A 37 -1.44 -18.44 -14.76
C PHE A 37 -2.58 -18.16 -13.77
N ALA A 38 -3.56 -19.09 -13.71
CA ALA A 38 -4.61 -19.03 -12.73
C ALA A 38 -4.01 -19.00 -11.31
N ALA A 39 -4.55 -18.14 -10.46
CA ALA A 39 -4.12 -18.03 -9.07
C ALA A 39 -4.43 -19.34 -8.31
N GLU A 40 -3.53 -19.76 -7.44
CA GLU A 40 -3.79 -20.84 -6.50
C GLU A 40 -4.83 -20.37 -5.47
N ARG A 41 -5.80 -21.25 -5.20
CA ARG A 41 -6.92 -20.97 -4.29
C ARG A 41 -6.93 -21.97 -3.14
N ALA A 42 -7.11 -21.47 -1.93
CA ALA A 42 -7.28 -22.30 -0.73
C ALA A 42 -8.50 -21.88 0.08
N LEU A 43 -9.02 -22.81 0.88
CA LEU A 43 -10.14 -22.60 1.79
C LEU A 43 -9.60 -22.52 3.22
N THR A 44 -9.99 -21.48 3.96
CA THR A 44 -9.57 -21.26 5.35
C THR A 44 -10.65 -20.52 6.16
N GLN A 45 -10.62 -20.67 7.49
CA GLN A 45 -11.61 -20.06 8.36
C GLN A 45 -11.27 -18.61 8.68
N LEU A 46 -12.28 -17.73 8.63
CA LEU A 46 -12.21 -16.36 9.12
C LEU A 46 -12.26 -16.35 10.66
N LYS A 47 -11.21 -15.81 11.28
CA LYS A 47 -11.18 -15.59 12.74
C LYS A 47 -11.90 -14.30 13.13
N TYR A 48 -11.49 -13.20 12.52
CA TYR A 48 -12.08 -11.88 12.70
C TYR A 48 -11.65 -10.95 11.57
N VAL A 49 -12.32 -9.81 11.43
CA VAL A 49 -11.94 -8.74 10.53
C VAL A 49 -11.33 -7.60 11.33
N SER A 50 -10.13 -7.16 10.97
CA SER A 50 -9.52 -5.92 11.46
C SER A 50 -9.70 -4.81 10.42
N PHE A 51 -9.74 -3.56 10.89
CA PHE A 51 -9.85 -2.38 10.04
C PHE A 51 -8.60 -1.54 10.17
N GLU A 52 -7.89 -1.33 9.08
CA GLU A 52 -6.58 -0.66 9.04
C GLU A 52 -6.68 0.67 8.31
N VAL A 53 -6.08 1.69 8.90
CA VAL A 53 -6.09 3.05 8.34
C VAL A 53 -4.78 3.28 7.59
N GLY A 54 -4.88 3.51 6.29
CA GLY A 54 -3.72 3.84 5.46
C GLY A 54 -3.33 5.34 5.53
N ARG A 55 -2.20 5.69 4.94
CA ARG A 55 -1.66 7.06 4.90
C ARG A 55 -2.61 8.09 4.28
N THR A 56 -3.50 7.67 3.40
CA THR A 56 -4.52 8.52 2.76
C THR A 56 -5.80 8.66 3.59
N GLY A 57 -5.88 7.97 4.73
CA GLY A 57 -7.07 7.90 5.57
C GLY A 57 -8.05 6.79 5.17
N VAL A 58 -7.83 6.11 4.06
CA VAL A 58 -8.67 4.97 3.63
C VAL A 58 -8.64 3.88 4.69
N VAL A 59 -9.82 3.41 5.08
CA VAL A 59 -10.00 2.31 6.03
C VAL A 59 -10.21 1.02 5.23
N THR A 60 -9.24 0.13 5.35
CA THR A 60 -9.24 -1.16 4.63
C THR A 60 -9.57 -2.30 5.59
N PRO A 61 -10.63 -3.07 5.32
CA PRO A 61 -10.92 -4.29 6.09
C PRO A 61 -9.96 -5.41 5.70
N VAL A 62 -9.45 -6.12 6.70
CA VAL A 62 -8.51 -7.23 6.55
C VAL A 62 -9.04 -8.45 7.27
N ALA A 63 -9.25 -9.54 6.52
CA ALA A 63 -9.60 -10.83 7.07
C ALA A 63 -8.38 -11.44 7.78
N ASN A 64 -8.50 -11.73 9.07
CA ASN A 64 -7.53 -12.50 9.84
C ASN A 64 -8.00 -13.96 9.83
N LEU A 65 -7.15 -14.85 9.32
CA LEU A 65 -7.49 -16.20 8.90
C LEU A 65 -6.76 -17.25 9.74
N ASP A 66 -7.27 -18.46 9.76
CA ASP A 66 -6.45 -19.61 10.13
C ASP A 66 -5.31 -19.75 9.10
N PRO A 67 -4.08 -20.06 9.57
CA PRO A 67 -2.94 -20.17 8.67
C PRO A 67 -3.17 -21.23 7.59
N VAL A 68 -3.02 -20.84 6.32
CA VAL A 68 -3.17 -21.75 5.17
C VAL A 68 -1.98 -21.61 4.23
N LEU A 69 -1.50 -22.73 3.71
CA LEU A 69 -0.39 -22.75 2.74
C LEU A 69 -0.94 -22.50 1.33
N ILE A 70 -0.44 -21.44 0.67
CA ILE A 70 -0.78 -21.09 -0.71
C ILE A 70 0.53 -20.71 -1.43
N SER A 71 0.83 -21.33 -2.54
CA SER A 71 2.02 -21.07 -3.37
C SER A 71 3.31 -21.00 -2.53
N GLY A 72 3.50 -21.98 -1.63
CA GLY A 72 4.69 -22.08 -0.78
C GLY A 72 4.78 -21.04 0.36
N THR A 73 3.73 -20.26 0.59
CA THR A 73 3.69 -19.22 1.65
C THR A 73 2.52 -19.47 2.60
N ILE A 74 2.76 -19.30 3.91
CA ILE A 74 1.69 -19.38 4.90
C ILE A 74 0.95 -18.03 4.94
N VAL A 75 -0.31 -18.05 4.49
CA VAL A 75 -1.20 -16.90 4.50
C VAL A 75 -2.01 -16.90 5.80
N LYS A 76 -1.98 -15.79 6.54
CA LYS A 76 -2.73 -15.56 7.78
C LYS A 76 -3.68 -14.37 7.67
N ARG A 77 -3.48 -13.52 6.66
CA ARG A 77 -4.23 -12.27 6.46
C ARG A 77 -4.50 -12.07 4.98
N ALA A 78 -5.69 -11.57 4.64
CA ALA A 78 -6.07 -11.26 3.27
C ALA A 78 -6.91 -9.98 3.21
N SER A 79 -6.74 -9.17 2.17
CA SER A 79 -7.54 -7.96 2.00
C SER A 79 -8.98 -8.29 1.63
N LEU A 80 -9.92 -7.54 2.22
CA LEU A 80 -11.33 -7.48 1.83
C LEU A 80 -11.65 -6.21 1.02
N HIS A 81 -10.62 -5.44 0.67
CA HIS A 81 -10.67 -4.21 -0.12
C HIS A 81 -11.51 -3.09 0.51
N ASN A 82 -12.84 -3.25 0.64
CA ASN A 82 -13.77 -2.24 1.13
C ASN A 82 -15.08 -2.89 1.64
N GLU A 83 -15.99 -2.07 2.15
CA GLU A 83 -17.30 -2.50 2.63
C GLU A 83 -18.15 -3.18 1.55
N ASP A 84 -18.11 -2.69 0.31
CA ASP A 84 -18.92 -3.22 -0.78
C ASP A 84 -18.57 -4.68 -1.09
N ILE A 85 -17.29 -5.05 -0.98
CA ILE A 85 -16.84 -6.44 -1.13
C ILE A 85 -17.33 -7.32 0.02
N ILE A 86 -17.28 -6.82 1.27
CA ILE A 86 -17.82 -7.56 2.43
C ILE A 86 -19.30 -7.87 2.22
N ARG A 87 -20.08 -6.87 1.78
CA ARG A 87 -21.50 -7.03 1.50
C ARG A 87 -21.79 -7.91 0.29
N ALA A 88 -21.05 -7.72 -0.80
CA ALA A 88 -21.23 -8.50 -2.02
C ALA A 88 -20.91 -9.99 -1.83
N LEU A 89 -19.97 -10.32 -0.95
CA LEU A 89 -19.63 -11.69 -0.59
C LEU A 89 -20.45 -12.23 0.60
N ASP A 90 -21.29 -11.40 1.20
CA ASP A 90 -22.10 -11.73 2.38
C ASP A 90 -21.28 -12.43 3.48
N ILE A 91 -20.18 -11.79 3.89
CA ILE A 91 -19.22 -12.39 4.84
C ILE A 91 -19.76 -12.32 6.25
N HIS A 92 -19.77 -13.47 6.94
CA HIS A 92 -20.16 -13.61 8.34
C HIS A 92 -18.99 -14.05 9.22
N GLN A 93 -19.12 -13.84 10.51
CA GLN A 93 -18.12 -14.29 11.49
C GLN A 93 -17.96 -15.81 11.46
N GLY A 94 -16.71 -16.27 11.40
CA GLY A 94 -16.38 -17.69 11.37
C GLY A 94 -16.58 -18.41 10.03
N ASP A 95 -16.94 -17.68 8.97
CA ASP A 95 -17.11 -18.24 7.63
C ASP A 95 -15.84 -18.92 7.12
N MET A 96 -16.03 -19.92 6.27
CA MET A 96 -14.97 -20.51 5.46
C MET A 96 -14.80 -19.68 4.19
N LEU A 97 -13.62 -19.06 4.03
CA LEU A 97 -13.31 -18.14 2.95
C LEU A 97 -12.37 -18.75 1.93
N TYR A 98 -12.64 -18.50 0.67
CA TYR A 98 -11.71 -18.78 -0.41
C TYR A 98 -10.70 -17.66 -0.55
N VAL A 99 -9.43 -18.01 -0.38
CA VAL A 99 -8.29 -17.11 -0.50
C VAL A 99 -7.52 -17.43 -1.77
N GLU A 100 -7.25 -16.42 -2.57
CA GLU A 100 -6.39 -16.52 -3.74
C GLU A 100 -5.10 -15.75 -3.53
N LYS A 101 -3.99 -16.36 -3.95
CA LYS A 101 -2.69 -15.73 -4.07
C LYS A 101 -2.14 -16.09 -5.45
N GLY A 102 -2.34 -15.19 -6.43
CA GLY A 102 -1.67 -15.27 -7.73
C GLY A 102 -0.32 -14.57 -7.67
N GLY A 103 0.38 -14.38 -8.76
CA GLY A 103 1.65 -13.65 -8.83
C GLY A 103 1.65 -12.25 -8.16
N GLU A 104 0.59 -11.89 -7.46
CA GLU A 104 0.50 -10.74 -6.57
C GLU A 104 0.94 -11.15 -5.17
N ILE A 105 1.67 -10.26 -4.52
CA ILE A 105 2.19 -10.47 -3.16
C ILE A 105 1.05 -10.48 -2.13
N ILE A 106 -0.08 -9.81 -2.41
CA ILE A 106 -1.18 -9.58 -1.47
C ILE A 106 -2.30 -10.62 -1.69
N PRO A 107 -2.57 -11.49 -0.68
CA PRO A 107 -3.71 -12.40 -0.71
C PRO A 107 -5.04 -11.64 -0.69
N LYS A 108 -6.02 -12.12 -1.45
CA LYS A 108 -7.38 -11.56 -1.50
C LYS A 108 -8.44 -12.63 -1.26
N ILE A 109 -9.57 -12.22 -0.70
CA ILE A 109 -10.74 -13.07 -0.55
C ILE A 109 -11.55 -13.00 -1.85
N THR A 110 -11.94 -14.17 -2.38
CA THR A 110 -12.67 -14.28 -3.66
C THR A 110 -14.04 -14.95 -3.52
N GLY A 111 -14.36 -15.48 -2.34
CA GLY A 111 -15.66 -16.07 -2.09
C GLY A 111 -15.80 -16.66 -0.69
N VAL A 112 -17.01 -17.09 -0.39
CA VAL A 112 -17.42 -17.75 0.86
C VAL A 112 -17.95 -19.13 0.55
N ASP A 113 -17.66 -20.11 1.39
CA ASP A 113 -18.32 -21.42 1.36
C ASP A 113 -19.53 -21.40 2.30
N GLU A 114 -20.67 -20.96 1.77
CA GLU A 114 -21.92 -20.83 2.55
C GLU A 114 -22.43 -22.17 3.09
N SER A 115 -22.07 -23.29 2.44
CA SER A 115 -22.50 -24.62 2.90
C SER A 115 -21.94 -25.00 4.27
N ARG A 116 -20.83 -24.33 4.68
CA ARG A 116 -20.15 -24.54 5.96
C ARG A 116 -20.41 -23.44 6.96
N ARG A 117 -21.30 -22.48 6.65
CA ARG A 117 -21.64 -21.38 7.56
C ARG A 117 -22.37 -21.93 8.81
N GLN A 118 -21.94 -21.48 9.97
CA GLN A 118 -22.58 -21.87 11.23
C GLN A 118 -23.95 -21.18 11.37
N PRO A 119 -25.00 -21.90 11.84
CA PRO A 119 -26.29 -21.29 12.11
C PRO A 119 -26.15 -20.14 13.11
N GLY A 120 -26.72 -18.97 12.77
CA GLY A 120 -26.67 -17.79 13.64
C GLY A 120 -25.37 -16.97 13.54
N ALA A 121 -24.46 -17.27 12.62
CA ALA A 121 -23.31 -16.45 12.33
C ALA A 121 -23.76 -15.02 11.97
N LYS A 122 -23.13 -14.00 12.60
CA LYS A 122 -23.46 -12.59 12.37
C LYS A 122 -22.70 -12.04 11.16
N PRO A 123 -23.35 -11.22 10.33
CA PRO A 123 -22.65 -10.54 9.24
C PRO A 123 -21.54 -9.63 9.78
N ILE A 124 -20.49 -9.43 8.99
CA ILE A 124 -19.43 -8.47 9.31
C ILE A 124 -19.94 -7.07 9.01
N GLU A 125 -20.06 -6.25 10.06
CA GLU A 125 -20.42 -4.84 9.94
C GLU A 125 -19.16 -3.98 9.76
N PHE A 126 -19.23 -3.00 8.86
CA PHE A 126 -18.15 -2.05 8.69
C PHE A 126 -18.17 -1.00 9.82
N VAL A 127 -16.99 -0.52 10.22
CA VAL A 127 -16.87 0.46 11.30
C VAL A 127 -17.34 1.84 10.84
N SER A 128 -18.04 2.56 11.71
CA SER A 128 -18.50 3.94 11.45
C SER A 128 -17.50 5.01 11.87
N HIS A 129 -16.54 4.63 12.72
CA HIS A 129 -15.52 5.53 13.26
C HIS A 129 -14.11 4.98 12.96
N CYS A 130 -13.17 5.87 12.82
CA CYS A 130 -11.77 5.53 12.61
C CYS A 130 -11.22 4.70 13.77
N PRO A 131 -10.72 3.48 13.54
CA PRO A 131 -10.22 2.62 14.62
C PRO A 131 -8.98 3.18 15.32
N ALA A 132 -8.27 4.13 14.70
CA ALA A 132 -7.04 4.71 15.26
C ALA A 132 -7.27 6.02 16.02
N CYS A 133 -8.24 6.86 15.63
CA CYS A 133 -8.42 8.18 16.24
C CYS A 133 -9.87 8.52 16.63
N GLY A 134 -10.81 7.60 16.45
CA GLY A 134 -12.22 7.76 16.83
C GLY A 134 -13.03 8.76 15.99
N THR A 135 -12.43 9.41 14.98
CA THR A 135 -13.14 10.36 14.12
C THR A 135 -14.19 9.65 13.27
N PRO A 136 -15.41 10.17 13.11
CA PRO A 136 -16.41 9.61 12.20
C PRO A 136 -15.84 9.48 10.77
N LEU A 137 -16.04 8.32 10.15
CA LEU A 137 -15.61 8.07 8.78
C LEU A 137 -16.54 8.76 7.79
N VAL A 138 -15.99 9.18 6.65
CA VAL A 138 -16.75 9.76 5.55
C VAL A 138 -16.56 8.92 4.29
N ARG A 139 -17.61 8.83 3.47
CA ARG A 139 -17.55 8.21 2.16
C ARG A 139 -17.92 9.26 1.12
N VAL A 140 -17.03 9.46 0.16
CA VAL A 140 -17.31 10.35 -0.97
C VAL A 140 -18.28 9.63 -1.91
N GLU A 141 -19.29 10.34 -2.38
CA GLU A 141 -20.27 9.79 -3.32
C GLU A 141 -19.56 9.29 -4.59
N GLY A 142 -19.88 8.07 -5.01
CA GLY A 142 -19.24 7.40 -6.14
C GLY A 142 -17.92 6.68 -5.81
N GLU A 143 -17.39 6.82 -4.59
CA GLU A 143 -16.20 6.07 -4.15
C GLU A 143 -16.57 4.86 -3.27
N ALA A 144 -15.83 3.77 -3.44
CA ALA A 144 -16.04 2.53 -2.67
C ALA A 144 -15.42 2.57 -1.27
N SER A 145 -14.58 3.55 -0.98
CA SER A 145 -13.77 3.59 0.23
C SER A 145 -14.33 4.54 1.29
N TRP A 146 -14.32 4.08 2.54
CA TRP A 146 -14.49 4.93 3.71
C TRP A 146 -13.16 5.56 4.11
N VAL A 147 -13.18 6.83 4.47
CA VAL A 147 -11.96 7.61 4.75
C VAL A 147 -12.08 8.32 6.10
N CYS A 148 -11.02 8.26 6.88
CA CYS A 148 -10.86 9.12 8.04
C CYS A 148 -10.45 10.53 7.61
N PRO A 149 -11.29 11.56 7.84
CA PRO A 149 -11.00 12.94 7.40
C PRO A 149 -9.95 13.65 8.24
N ASN A 150 -9.56 13.08 9.38
CA ASN A 150 -8.60 13.68 10.32
C ASN A 150 -7.15 13.56 9.84
N LYS A 151 -6.81 14.24 8.74
CA LYS A 151 -5.49 14.15 8.08
C LYS A 151 -4.31 14.49 8.97
N TYR A 152 -4.48 15.44 9.89
CA TYR A 152 -3.39 16.00 10.69
C TYR A 152 -3.38 15.52 12.14
N GLY A 153 -4.38 14.77 12.56
CA GLY A 153 -4.49 14.23 13.92
C GLY A 153 -4.55 12.71 14.00
N CYS A 154 -4.69 12.01 12.87
CA CYS A 154 -4.77 10.55 12.87
C CYS A 154 -3.36 9.93 12.79
N PRO A 155 -2.92 9.16 13.83
CA PRO A 155 -1.56 8.64 13.91
C PRO A 155 -1.10 7.84 12.66
N PRO A 156 -1.83 6.84 12.16
CA PRO A 156 -1.42 6.10 10.97
C PRO A 156 -1.29 6.96 9.71
N GLN A 157 -2.12 8.01 9.58
CA GLN A 157 -2.01 8.93 8.45
C GLN A 157 -0.74 9.78 8.50
N ILE A 158 -0.34 10.22 9.70
CA ILE A 158 0.87 11.01 9.90
C ILE A 158 2.09 10.13 9.67
N ALA A 159 2.21 9.02 10.38
CA ALA A 159 3.33 8.08 10.27
C ALA A 159 3.48 7.55 8.83
N GLY A 160 2.38 7.13 8.20
CA GLY A 160 2.42 6.63 6.83
C GLY A 160 2.77 7.69 5.77
N ARG A 161 2.48 8.98 6.01
CA ARG A 161 2.97 10.07 5.13
C ARG A 161 4.46 10.31 5.30
N ILE A 162 4.97 10.24 6.53
CA ILE A 162 6.40 10.34 6.79
C ILE A 162 7.13 9.18 6.12
N GLU A 163 6.68 7.93 6.33
CA GLU A 163 7.22 6.74 5.69
C GLU A 163 7.23 6.87 4.16
N HIS A 164 6.10 7.29 3.57
CA HIS A 164 6.02 7.50 2.13
C HIS A 164 7.03 8.55 1.67
N PHE A 165 7.11 9.70 2.35
CA PHE A 165 8.01 10.80 1.99
C PHE A 165 9.47 10.36 1.99
N VAL A 166 9.92 9.63 3.00
CA VAL A 166 11.31 9.17 3.10
C VAL A 166 11.65 8.03 2.14
N GLY A 167 10.65 7.39 1.56
CA GLY A 167 10.78 6.20 0.74
C GLY A 167 11.73 6.35 -0.46
N ARG A 168 12.30 5.23 -0.92
CA ARG A 168 13.30 5.15 -1.98
C ARG A 168 12.90 5.83 -3.31
N LYS A 169 11.63 5.70 -3.70
CA LYS A 169 11.09 6.31 -4.94
C LYS A 169 10.70 7.78 -4.77
N MET A 170 10.67 8.28 -3.53
CA MET A 170 10.32 9.63 -3.16
C MET A 170 11.58 10.44 -2.83
N MET A 171 11.79 10.81 -1.59
CA MET A 171 12.97 11.60 -1.20
C MET A 171 14.23 10.75 -0.99
N ASN A 172 14.08 9.42 -0.88
CA ASN A 172 15.18 8.46 -0.67
C ASN A 172 16.05 8.80 0.54
N ILE A 173 15.41 9.03 1.69
CA ILE A 173 16.09 9.32 2.94
C ILE A 173 16.52 7.98 3.57
N GLU A 174 17.82 7.79 3.68
CA GLU A 174 18.39 6.57 4.26
C GLU A 174 18.31 6.61 5.79
N GLY A 175 18.09 5.43 6.39
CA GLY A 175 18.06 5.24 7.84
C GLY A 175 16.71 5.55 8.50
N ILE A 176 15.70 6.00 7.75
CA ILE A 176 14.34 6.19 8.24
C ILE A 176 13.40 5.28 7.45
N GLY A 177 12.91 4.23 8.09
CA GLY A 177 11.89 3.32 7.57
C GLY A 177 10.56 3.44 8.31
N GLU A 178 9.65 2.48 8.10
CA GLU A 178 8.33 2.42 8.73
C GLU A 178 8.43 2.49 10.27
N GLU A 179 9.24 1.63 10.88
CA GLU A 179 9.41 1.60 12.35
C GLU A 179 9.97 2.92 12.90
N THR A 180 10.97 3.50 12.22
CA THR A 180 11.54 4.78 12.63
C THR A 180 10.54 5.93 12.46
N ALA A 181 9.75 5.95 11.39
CA ALA A 181 8.69 6.95 11.19
C ALA A 181 7.65 6.88 12.32
N GLN A 182 7.28 5.68 12.76
CA GLN A 182 6.39 5.48 13.90
C GLN A 182 7.04 5.96 15.21
N GLN A 183 8.30 5.60 15.48
CA GLN A 183 9.03 6.07 16.67
C GLN A 183 9.15 7.59 16.73
N LEU A 184 9.44 8.24 15.59
CA LEU A 184 9.50 9.72 15.49
C LEU A 184 8.17 10.36 15.84
N TYR A 185 7.07 9.77 15.37
CA TYR A 185 5.72 10.22 15.69
C TYR A 185 5.42 10.03 17.18
N ASP A 186 5.66 8.85 17.74
CA ASP A 186 5.37 8.49 19.13
C ASP A 186 6.19 9.33 20.12
N ALA A 187 7.45 9.59 19.79
CA ALA A 187 8.31 10.49 20.55
C ALA A 187 7.93 11.98 20.43
N GLY A 188 6.95 12.31 19.58
CA GLY A 188 6.52 13.70 19.36
C GLY A 188 7.51 14.56 18.60
N LEU A 189 8.54 13.97 18.02
CA LEU A 189 9.60 14.66 17.28
C LEU A 189 9.14 15.12 15.89
N VAL A 190 8.21 14.36 15.27
CA VAL A 190 7.70 14.67 13.92
C VAL A 190 6.18 14.52 13.91
N ARG A 191 5.48 15.58 13.51
CA ARG A 191 4.02 15.64 13.32
C ARG A 191 3.64 15.89 11.85
N ASN A 192 4.57 16.44 11.10
CA ASN A 192 4.43 16.72 9.68
C ASN A 192 5.79 16.56 8.98
N ILE A 193 5.77 16.59 7.65
CA ILE A 193 6.97 16.36 6.83
C ILE A 193 8.04 17.42 7.07
N ALA A 194 7.68 18.69 7.36
CA ALA A 194 8.64 19.76 7.57
C ALA A 194 9.48 19.53 8.83
N ASP A 195 8.90 18.94 9.87
CA ASP A 195 9.60 18.66 11.14
C ASP A 195 10.82 17.71 10.93
N LEU A 196 10.84 16.92 9.84
CA LEU A 196 12.00 16.08 9.50
C LEU A 196 13.28 16.93 9.32
N TYR A 197 13.15 18.13 8.75
CA TYR A 197 14.28 19.00 8.46
C TYR A 197 14.82 19.74 9.70
N ASP A 198 14.07 19.74 10.79
CA ASP A 198 14.46 20.32 12.08
C ASP A 198 15.12 19.29 13.02
N LEU A 199 15.14 18.01 12.63
CA LEU A 199 15.72 16.93 13.44
C LEU A 199 17.22 17.12 13.65
N GLN A 200 17.64 16.87 14.89
CA GLN A 200 19.04 16.85 15.29
C GLN A 200 19.51 15.41 15.59
N PRO A 201 20.77 15.07 15.34
CA PRO A 201 21.30 13.73 15.63
C PRO A 201 21.04 13.28 17.07
N SER A 202 21.19 14.18 18.04
CA SER A 202 20.98 13.91 19.47
C SER A 202 19.56 13.49 19.84
N GLN A 203 18.57 13.84 19.01
CA GLN A 203 17.17 13.43 19.19
C GLN A 203 16.98 12.00 18.67
N LEU A 204 17.59 11.67 17.52
CA LEU A 204 17.52 10.33 16.93
C LEU A 204 18.28 9.29 17.77
N GLU A 205 19.41 9.67 18.39
CA GLU A 205 20.18 8.80 19.29
C GLU A 205 19.38 8.25 20.47
N ARG A 206 18.25 8.90 20.81
CA ARG A 206 17.34 8.45 21.89
C ARG A 206 16.34 7.39 21.44
N LEU A 207 16.23 7.20 20.14
CA LEU A 207 15.31 6.21 19.56
C LEU A 207 15.97 4.83 19.52
N GLU A 208 15.14 3.80 19.65
CA GLU A 208 15.62 2.42 19.56
C GLU A 208 16.23 2.15 18.18
N GLY A 209 17.37 1.45 18.18
CA GLY A 209 18.11 1.10 16.95
C GLY A 209 19.02 2.20 16.40
N PHE A 210 19.04 3.42 17.01
CA PHE A 210 19.95 4.48 16.61
C PHE A 210 21.17 4.57 17.54
N GLY A 211 22.35 4.60 16.91
CA GLY A 211 23.57 5.07 17.53
C GLY A 211 24.00 6.40 16.88
N ARG A 212 25.03 7.04 17.44
CA ARG A 212 25.54 8.33 16.98
C ARG A 212 25.75 8.40 15.45
N ARG A 213 26.45 7.39 14.88
CA ARG A 213 26.75 7.38 13.43
C ARG A 213 25.52 7.22 12.56
N SER A 214 24.55 6.39 12.95
CA SER A 214 23.31 6.21 12.21
C SER A 214 22.43 7.45 12.29
N ALA A 215 22.39 8.13 13.42
CA ALA A 215 21.68 9.38 13.63
C ALA A 215 22.27 10.51 12.75
N GLU A 216 23.60 10.69 12.76
CA GLU A 216 24.30 11.65 11.93
C GLU A 216 24.01 11.42 10.43
N ARG A 217 24.11 10.16 9.96
CA ARG A 217 23.79 9.79 8.56
C ARG A 217 22.33 10.08 8.18
N ALA A 218 21.38 9.76 9.05
CA ALA A 218 19.96 10.02 8.78
C ALA A 218 19.70 11.51 8.60
N VAL A 219 20.24 12.38 9.50
CA VAL A 219 20.10 13.82 9.38
C VAL A 219 20.82 14.38 8.13
N GLU A 220 22.00 13.84 7.79
CA GLU A 220 22.71 14.20 6.56
C GLU A 220 21.89 13.81 5.31
N SER A 221 21.32 12.60 5.31
CA SER A 221 20.43 12.13 4.25
C SER A 221 19.18 13.00 4.08
N ILE A 222 18.56 13.47 5.19
CA ILE A 222 17.45 14.42 5.14
C ILE A 222 17.90 15.72 4.45
N ARG A 223 19.02 16.30 4.87
CA ARG A 223 19.54 17.54 4.32
C ARG A 223 19.89 17.45 2.83
N ALA A 224 20.39 16.32 2.40
CA ALA A 224 20.72 16.07 1.00
C ALA A 224 19.48 16.12 0.06
N THR A 225 18.28 15.91 0.61
CA THR A 225 17.04 15.92 -0.19
C THR A 225 16.62 17.30 -0.68
N THR A 226 17.23 18.38 -0.20
CA THR A 226 16.93 19.75 -0.67
C THR A 226 17.28 19.97 -2.14
N SER A 227 18.07 19.09 -2.76
CA SER A 227 18.46 19.11 -4.19
C SER A 227 17.70 18.08 -5.04
N VAL A 228 16.73 17.38 -4.48
CA VAL A 228 15.94 16.36 -5.23
C VAL A 228 15.06 17.03 -6.30
N PRO A 229 14.91 16.44 -7.50
CA PRO A 229 14.06 16.97 -8.57
C PRO A 229 12.61 17.19 -8.13
N TYR A 230 11.99 18.26 -8.66
CA TYR A 230 10.65 18.73 -8.25
C TYR A 230 9.55 17.69 -8.43
N ASP A 231 9.60 16.87 -9.48
CA ASP A 231 8.66 15.79 -9.74
C ASP A 231 8.60 14.76 -8.59
N ARG A 232 9.77 14.43 -8.02
CA ARG A 232 9.86 13.54 -6.88
C ARG A 232 9.26 14.16 -5.62
N VAL A 233 9.45 15.48 -5.42
CA VAL A 233 8.86 16.21 -4.29
C VAL A 233 7.34 16.17 -4.37
N ILE A 234 6.75 16.46 -5.53
CA ILE A 234 5.30 16.42 -5.73
C ILE A 234 4.74 15.04 -5.42
N TYR A 235 5.41 13.98 -5.86
CA TYR A 235 5.00 12.61 -5.55
C TYR A 235 5.18 12.27 -4.07
N ALA A 236 6.28 12.71 -3.46
CA ALA A 236 6.59 12.48 -2.04
C ALA A 236 5.58 13.14 -1.09
N LEU A 237 5.01 14.29 -1.46
CA LEU A 237 4.01 15.01 -0.65
C LEU A 237 2.66 14.29 -0.53
N SER A 238 2.49 13.12 -1.16
CA SER A 238 1.25 12.32 -1.13
C SER A 238 0.02 13.12 -1.54
N ILE A 239 0.15 14.02 -2.53
CA ILE A 239 -0.97 14.78 -3.07
C ILE A 239 -1.95 13.78 -3.72
N PRO A 240 -3.26 13.83 -3.40
CA PRO A 240 -4.24 12.94 -4.00
C PRO A 240 -4.15 12.97 -5.53
N TYR A 241 -4.17 11.77 -6.15
CA TYR A 241 -4.07 11.56 -7.60
C TYR A 241 -2.72 11.93 -8.25
N ALA A 242 -1.77 12.53 -7.50
CA ALA A 242 -0.41 12.72 -7.98
C ALA A 242 0.34 11.38 -7.94
N VAL A 243 0.95 11.02 -9.07
CA VAL A 243 1.78 9.82 -9.24
C VAL A 243 3.13 10.21 -9.82
N SER A 244 4.13 9.35 -9.72
CA SER A 244 5.52 9.63 -10.11
C SER A 244 5.74 10.11 -11.56
N TYR A 245 4.75 9.95 -12.42
CA TYR A 245 4.77 10.41 -13.83
C TYR A 245 3.71 11.48 -14.13
N THR A 246 3.06 12.09 -13.13
CA THR A 246 2.05 13.13 -13.33
C THR A 246 2.61 14.32 -14.09
N HIS A 247 3.87 14.71 -13.83
CA HIS A 247 4.57 15.78 -14.53
C HIS A 247 4.82 15.46 -16.02
N LEU A 248 5.13 14.20 -16.38
CA LEU A 248 5.31 13.78 -17.76
C LEU A 248 4.01 13.93 -18.57
N ARG A 249 2.87 13.56 -18.00
CA ARG A 249 1.56 13.76 -18.65
C ARG A 249 1.21 15.24 -18.85
N ALA A 250 1.58 16.11 -17.93
CA ALA A 250 1.39 17.55 -18.08
C ALA A 250 2.21 18.13 -19.23
N HIS A 251 3.42 17.59 -19.51
CA HIS A 251 4.23 17.95 -20.65
C HIS A 251 3.70 17.37 -21.97
N GLU A 252 3.23 16.12 -21.97
CA GLU A 252 2.64 15.48 -23.17
C GLU A 252 1.38 16.21 -23.65
N THR A 253 0.50 16.68 -22.74
CA THR A 253 -0.68 17.46 -23.10
C THR A 253 -0.36 18.85 -23.63
N ARG A 254 0.77 19.44 -23.23
CA ARG A 254 1.22 20.74 -23.71
C ARG A 254 1.84 20.68 -25.12
N SER A 255 2.52 19.60 -25.46
CA SER A 255 3.12 19.37 -26.80
C SER A 255 2.09 18.98 -27.86
N ASN A 256 0.88 18.54 -27.48
CA ASN A 256 -0.21 18.22 -28.38
C ASN A 256 -1.19 19.39 -28.64
N LEU A 257 -0.90 20.56 -28.10
CA LEU A 257 -1.71 21.80 -28.26
C LEU A 257 -1.00 22.86 -29.14
N VAL A 258 0.04 22.47 -29.89
CA VAL A 258 0.70 23.35 -30.87
C VAL A 258 0.54 22.78 -32.27
#